data_2f134f3c356d32c8add7c8882a3564be
#
_entry.id   2f134f3c356d32c8add7c8882a3564be
#
_cell.length_a   1.000
_cell.length_b   1.000
_cell.length_c   1.000
_cell.angle_alpha   90.00
_cell.angle_beta   90.00
_cell.angle_gamma   90.00
#
_symmetry.space_group_name_H-M   'P 1'
#
loop_
_entity.id
_entity.type
_entity.pdbx_description
1 polymer ?
#
loop_
_entity_poly.entity_id
_entity_poly.type
_entity_poly.pdbx_seq_one_letter_code
_entity_poly.pdbx_strand_id
1 'polypeptide(L)'
;MRHHFDECLAFTLRAEGGFSDHAADPGGATNMGITRATLAAVRGHAVSKADVRALTRAEAADIYRTLYWKAVRGDELPGGVDAVVFDHAVNSGPKAAIRALQGALGFKQDGVLSRRCVLAAQASDYGALVRKLCAARMEFLRRLSTWLVFRRGWTARMEALERMALGLCAHPPKRAATLVQDSSRAAAQNKE
;
A
#
# COMPACT_ATOMS: atom_id res chain seq x y z
N MET A 1 -3.69 10.74 12.08
CA MET A 1 -2.64 9.75 11.85
C MET A 1 -1.98 10.04 10.51
N ARG A 2 -0.80 10.64 10.51
CA ARG A 2 -0.03 10.88 9.26
C ARG A 2 0.98 9.76 8.97
N HIS A 3 0.71 8.51 9.36
CA HIS A 3 1.73 7.83 10.09
C HIS A 3 2.68 7.00 9.24
N HIS A 4 2.20 6.26 8.30
CA HIS A 4 3.11 5.42 7.51
C HIS A 4 3.05 5.74 6.03
N PHE A 5 2.09 6.56 5.59
CA PHE A 5 1.97 6.91 4.18
C PHE A 5 3.27 7.49 3.61
N ASP A 6 3.90 8.42 4.30
CA ASP A 6 5.11 9.08 3.79
C ASP A 6 6.29 8.10 3.70
N GLU A 7 6.42 7.17 4.67
CA GLU A 7 7.43 6.12 4.65
C GLU A 7 7.13 5.08 3.55
N CYS A 8 5.87 4.66 3.42
CA CYS A 8 5.41 3.74 2.38
C CYS A 8 5.62 4.35 0.98
N LEU A 9 5.25 5.63 0.80
CA LEU A 9 5.46 6.35 -0.44
C LEU A 9 6.95 6.48 -0.77
N ALA A 10 7.78 6.83 0.21
CA ALA A 10 9.22 6.92 0.00
C ALA A 10 9.84 5.59 -0.42
N PHE A 11 9.35 4.46 0.12
CA PHE A 11 9.74 3.13 -0.32
C PHE A 11 9.32 2.87 -1.77
N THR A 12 8.07 3.11 -2.10
CA THR A 12 7.50 2.87 -3.43
C THR A 12 8.20 3.73 -4.48
N LEU A 13 8.37 5.03 -4.25
CA LEU A 13 9.00 5.95 -5.21
C LEU A 13 10.48 5.63 -5.49
N ARG A 14 11.20 4.98 -4.57
CA ARG A 14 12.57 4.54 -4.85
C ARG A 14 12.63 3.49 -5.96
N ALA A 15 11.57 2.72 -6.15
CA ALA A 15 11.50 1.69 -7.17
C ALA A 15 10.90 2.17 -8.49
N GLU A 16 10.13 3.27 -8.47
CA GLU A 16 9.42 3.77 -9.67
C GLU A 16 10.31 4.62 -10.59
N GLY A 17 11.47 5.08 -10.11
CA GLY A 17 12.39 5.90 -10.90
C GLY A 17 11.94 7.34 -11.11
N GLY A 18 12.67 8.07 -11.97
CA GLY A 18 12.40 9.45 -12.36
C GLY A 18 11.58 9.56 -13.64
N PHE A 19 11.76 10.71 -14.34
CA PHE A 19 11.11 10.92 -15.64
C PHE A 19 11.65 9.95 -16.70
N SER A 20 10.74 9.31 -17.42
CA SER A 20 11.00 8.47 -18.59
C SER A 20 10.03 8.84 -19.71
N ASP A 21 10.54 8.87 -20.94
CA ASP A 21 9.76 9.10 -22.16
C ASP A 21 10.35 8.25 -23.28
N HIS A 22 10.24 6.94 -23.12
CA HIS A 22 10.78 6.00 -24.11
C HIS A 22 9.75 5.75 -25.21
N ALA A 23 10.14 5.91 -26.48
CA ALA A 23 9.25 5.78 -27.63
C ALA A 23 8.56 4.40 -27.75
N ALA A 24 9.17 3.35 -27.20
CA ALA A 24 8.62 2.00 -27.16
C ALA A 24 7.73 1.73 -25.92
N ASP A 25 7.54 2.72 -25.03
CA ASP A 25 6.67 2.56 -23.87
C ASP A 25 5.21 2.91 -24.25
N PRO A 26 4.29 1.95 -24.28
CA PRO A 26 2.88 2.20 -24.59
C PRO A 26 2.22 3.20 -23.62
N GLY A 27 2.75 3.37 -22.41
CA GLY A 27 2.28 4.34 -21.41
C GLY A 27 2.71 5.77 -21.69
N GLY A 28 3.68 5.99 -22.60
CA GLY A 28 4.25 7.29 -22.92
C GLY A 28 5.05 7.90 -21.76
N ALA A 29 5.09 9.24 -21.72
CA ALA A 29 5.84 9.95 -20.68
C ALA A 29 5.33 9.58 -19.27
N THR A 30 6.27 9.23 -18.40
CA THR A 30 6.04 8.82 -17.02
C THR A 30 7.02 9.53 -16.09
N ASN A 31 6.59 9.94 -14.92
CA ASN A 31 7.46 10.49 -13.88
C ASN A 31 7.01 10.00 -12.51
N MET A 32 7.95 9.52 -11.71
CA MET A 32 7.66 8.94 -10.39
C MET A 32 6.52 7.89 -10.44
N GLY A 33 6.48 7.03 -11.48
CA GLY A 33 5.44 6.02 -11.67
C GLY A 33 4.08 6.55 -12.16
N ILE A 34 3.93 7.86 -12.33
CA ILE A 34 2.68 8.50 -12.80
C ILE A 34 2.77 8.74 -14.30
N THR A 35 1.89 8.06 -15.05
CA THR A 35 1.80 8.20 -16.51
C THR A 35 1.08 9.50 -16.88
N ARG A 36 1.28 9.95 -18.14
CA ARG A 36 0.55 11.08 -18.70
C ARG A 36 -0.97 10.88 -18.62
N ALA A 37 -1.45 9.67 -18.87
CA ALA A 37 -2.89 9.36 -18.78
C ALA A 37 -3.41 9.49 -17.33
N THR A 38 -2.66 8.99 -16.35
CA THR A 38 -3.01 9.13 -14.93
C THR A 38 -3.04 10.59 -14.52
N LEU A 39 -2.03 11.37 -14.90
CA LEU A 39 -1.96 12.79 -14.57
C LEU A 39 -3.11 13.59 -15.19
N ALA A 40 -3.44 13.31 -16.47
CA ALA A 40 -4.58 13.93 -17.15
C ALA A 40 -5.91 13.61 -16.46
N ALA A 41 -6.12 12.35 -16.06
CA ALA A 41 -7.32 11.94 -15.35
C ALA A 41 -7.47 12.65 -13.99
N VAL A 42 -6.37 12.82 -13.25
CA VAL A 42 -6.40 13.52 -11.95
C VAL A 42 -6.62 15.02 -12.11
N ARG A 43 -5.99 15.66 -13.11
CA ARG A 43 -6.15 17.09 -13.37
C ARG A 43 -7.47 17.44 -14.07
N GLY A 44 -8.19 16.45 -14.63
CA GLY A 44 -9.45 16.66 -15.36
C GLY A 44 -9.30 17.29 -16.74
N HIS A 45 -8.09 17.39 -17.29
CA HIS A 45 -7.80 17.93 -18.62
C HIS A 45 -6.60 17.24 -19.24
N ALA A 46 -6.42 17.41 -20.56
CA ALA A 46 -5.27 16.90 -21.28
C ALA A 46 -3.97 17.55 -20.78
N VAL A 47 -2.93 16.73 -20.60
CA VAL A 47 -1.60 17.17 -20.16
C VAL A 47 -0.54 16.87 -21.21
N SER A 48 0.48 17.71 -21.28
CA SER A 48 1.64 17.55 -22.15
C SER A 48 2.72 16.66 -21.51
N LYS A 49 3.73 16.26 -22.28
CA LYS A 49 4.94 15.63 -21.73
C LYS A 49 5.72 16.56 -20.80
N ALA A 50 5.69 17.86 -21.05
CA ALA A 50 6.30 18.86 -20.18
C ALA A 50 5.63 18.91 -18.80
N ASP A 51 4.30 18.79 -18.75
CA ASP A 51 3.55 18.69 -17.48
C ASP A 51 3.94 17.46 -16.67
N VAL A 52 4.11 16.31 -17.32
CA VAL A 52 4.58 15.08 -16.67
C VAL A 52 6.00 15.26 -16.12
N ARG A 53 6.88 15.90 -16.88
CA ARG A 53 8.26 16.20 -16.45
C ARG A 53 8.29 17.14 -15.25
N ALA A 54 7.40 18.14 -15.23
CA ALA A 54 7.28 19.15 -14.18
C ALA A 54 6.54 18.65 -12.93
N LEU A 55 6.03 17.42 -12.93
CA LEU A 55 5.34 16.85 -11.78
C LEU A 55 6.21 16.94 -10.53
N THR A 56 5.70 17.59 -9.49
CA THR A 56 6.39 17.72 -8.22
C THR A 56 6.18 16.49 -7.32
N ARG A 57 7.11 16.28 -6.39
CA ARG A 57 6.97 15.21 -5.40
C ARG A 57 5.72 15.38 -4.52
N ALA A 58 5.33 16.59 -4.22
CA ALA A 58 4.12 16.89 -3.44
C ALA A 58 2.86 16.48 -4.22
N GLU A 59 2.77 16.88 -5.49
CA GLU A 59 1.64 16.50 -6.35
C GLU A 59 1.59 14.96 -6.56
N ALA A 60 2.75 14.33 -6.78
CA ALA A 60 2.83 12.87 -6.85
C ALA A 60 2.32 12.22 -5.56
N ALA A 61 2.70 12.73 -4.38
CA ALA A 61 2.22 12.22 -3.10
C ALA A 61 0.69 12.32 -2.97
N ASP A 62 0.09 13.43 -3.38
CA ASP A 62 -1.37 13.61 -3.36
C ASP A 62 -2.09 12.63 -4.31
N ILE A 63 -1.50 12.39 -5.48
CA ILE A 63 -2.01 11.40 -6.45
C ILE A 63 -1.95 9.99 -5.85
N TYR A 64 -0.81 9.58 -5.28
CA TYR A 64 -0.65 8.27 -4.66
C TYR A 64 -1.58 8.10 -3.45
N ARG A 65 -1.75 9.14 -2.64
CA ARG A 65 -2.67 9.15 -1.51
C ARG A 65 -4.11 8.94 -1.97
N THR A 66 -4.52 9.63 -3.02
CA THR A 66 -5.90 9.59 -3.51
C THR A 66 -6.21 8.28 -4.22
N LEU A 67 -5.37 7.86 -5.17
CA LEU A 67 -5.66 6.72 -6.04
C LEU A 67 -5.41 5.36 -5.38
N TYR A 68 -4.48 5.29 -4.43
CA TYR A 68 -4.05 4.00 -3.87
C TYR A 68 -4.27 3.93 -2.35
N TRP A 69 -3.73 4.88 -1.58
CA TRP A 69 -3.78 4.82 -0.12
C TRP A 69 -5.21 4.89 0.43
N LYS A 70 -5.99 5.88 -0.01
CA LYS A 70 -7.39 6.00 0.38
C LYS A 70 -8.24 4.85 -0.15
N ALA A 71 -7.96 4.39 -1.37
CA ALA A 71 -8.69 3.28 -1.99
C ALA A 71 -8.56 1.97 -1.21
N VAL A 72 -7.43 1.74 -0.56
CA VAL A 72 -7.23 0.59 0.34
C VAL A 72 -7.44 0.91 1.81
N ARG A 73 -7.99 2.10 2.14
CA ARG A 73 -8.22 2.55 3.51
C ARG A 73 -6.96 2.45 4.38
N GLY A 74 -5.82 2.86 3.83
CA GLY A 74 -4.51 2.71 4.46
C GLY A 74 -4.44 3.28 5.87
N ASP A 75 -5.13 4.41 6.14
CA ASP A 75 -5.18 5.03 7.48
C ASP A 75 -5.88 4.16 8.54
N GLU A 76 -6.64 3.15 8.13
CA GLU A 76 -7.39 2.26 9.02
C GLU A 76 -6.72 0.88 9.18
N LEU A 77 -5.76 0.55 8.33
CA LEU A 77 -5.01 -0.70 8.43
C LEU A 77 -3.91 -0.59 9.50
N PRO A 78 -3.55 -1.72 10.14
CA PRO A 78 -2.44 -1.77 11.08
C PRO A 78 -1.12 -1.42 10.41
N GLY A 79 -0.19 -0.82 11.16
CA GLY A 79 1.16 -0.54 10.69
C GLY A 79 1.86 -1.78 10.16
N GLY A 80 2.50 -1.64 9.01
CA GLY A 80 3.10 -2.72 8.24
C GLY A 80 2.14 -3.42 7.30
N VAL A 81 0.90 -3.73 7.73
CA VAL A 81 -0.14 -4.23 6.82
C VAL A 81 -0.51 -3.18 5.79
N ASP A 82 -0.68 -1.92 6.23
CA ASP A 82 -0.89 -0.75 5.38
C ASP A 82 0.20 -0.62 4.30
N ALA A 83 1.46 -0.80 4.66
CA ALA A 83 2.59 -0.72 3.74
C ALA A 83 2.54 -1.79 2.64
N VAL A 84 2.31 -3.05 3.01
CA VAL A 84 2.25 -4.15 2.04
C VAL A 84 1.04 -4.03 1.13
N VAL A 85 -0.12 -3.65 1.67
CA VAL A 85 -1.36 -3.47 0.89
C VAL A 85 -1.24 -2.28 -0.05
N PHE A 86 -0.66 -1.17 0.41
CA PHE A 86 -0.42 0.01 -0.43
C PHE A 86 0.56 -0.28 -1.58
N ASP A 87 1.72 -0.88 -1.29
CA ASP A 87 2.69 -1.22 -2.34
C ASP A 87 2.09 -2.20 -3.37
N HIS A 88 1.26 -3.15 -2.92
CA HIS A 88 0.52 -4.02 -3.83
C HIS A 88 -0.51 -3.24 -4.66
N ALA A 89 -1.21 -2.29 -4.06
CA ALA A 89 -2.19 -1.46 -4.77
C ALA A 89 -1.54 -0.61 -5.87
N VAL A 90 -0.37 -0.06 -5.61
CA VAL A 90 0.39 0.70 -6.62
C VAL A 90 0.79 -0.18 -7.79
N ASN A 91 1.24 -1.40 -7.55
CA ASN A 91 1.76 -2.29 -8.61
C ASN A 91 0.67 -3.04 -9.39
N SER A 92 -0.46 -3.37 -8.76
CA SER A 92 -1.47 -4.27 -9.35
C SER A 92 -2.90 -3.73 -9.24
N GLY A 93 -3.04 -2.50 -8.76
CA GLY A 93 -4.31 -1.83 -8.52
C GLY A 93 -4.93 -2.16 -7.15
N PRO A 94 -5.73 -1.22 -6.60
CA PRO A 94 -6.33 -1.36 -5.27
C PRO A 94 -7.19 -2.61 -5.11
N LYS A 95 -7.93 -2.98 -6.16
CA LYS A 95 -8.83 -4.16 -6.13
C LYS A 95 -8.05 -5.47 -5.95
N ALA A 96 -6.88 -5.60 -6.58
CA ALA A 96 -6.01 -6.76 -6.42
C ALA A 96 -5.42 -6.83 -5.00
N ALA A 97 -4.96 -5.71 -4.47
CA ALA A 97 -4.44 -5.60 -3.11
C ALA A 97 -5.48 -5.96 -2.05
N ILE A 98 -6.72 -5.47 -2.21
CA ILE A 98 -7.84 -5.78 -1.30
C ILE A 98 -8.17 -7.29 -1.35
N ARG A 99 -8.21 -7.90 -2.54
CA ARG A 99 -8.43 -9.35 -2.67
C ARG A 99 -7.34 -10.16 -1.97
N ALA A 100 -6.09 -9.75 -2.09
CA ALA A 100 -4.98 -10.40 -1.38
C ALA A 100 -5.14 -10.31 0.15
N LEU A 101 -5.52 -9.13 0.67
CA LEU A 101 -5.80 -8.94 2.09
C LEU A 101 -6.98 -9.82 2.55
N GLN A 102 -8.07 -9.82 1.77
CA GLN A 102 -9.23 -10.66 2.05
C GLN A 102 -8.86 -12.15 2.11
N GLY A 103 -8.10 -12.65 1.13
CA GLY A 103 -7.62 -14.03 1.11
C GLY A 103 -6.72 -14.37 2.29
N ALA A 104 -5.82 -13.46 2.68
CA ALA A 104 -4.97 -13.62 3.84
C ALA A 104 -5.77 -13.73 5.16
N LEU A 105 -6.90 -13.03 5.25
CA LEU A 105 -7.80 -13.03 6.41
C LEU A 105 -8.93 -14.07 6.35
N GLY A 106 -9.00 -14.88 5.27
CA GLY A 106 -10.04 -15.90 5.10
C GLY A 106 -11.42 -15.37 4.66
N PHE A 107 -11.47 -14.16 4.09
CA PHE A 107 -12.69 -13.59 3.52
C PHE A 107 -12.86 -13.94 2.04
N LYS A 108 -14.09 -13.81 1.53
CA LYS A 108 -14.37 -13.85 0.09
C LYS A 108 -13.62 -12.71 -0.61
N GLN A 109 -12.91 -13.03 -1.68
CA GLN A 109 -12.04 -12.11 -2.42
C GLN A 109 -12.82 -11.33 -3.49
N ASP A 110 -13.78 -10.49 -3.08
CA ASP A 110 -14.58 -9.66 -3.99
C ASP A 110 -13.88 -8.33 -4.38
N GLY A 111 -12.84 -7.94 -3.63
CA GLY A 111 -12.09 -6.71 -3.86
C GLY A 111 -12.77 -5.46 -3.31
N VAL A 112 -13.73 -5.62 -2.38
CA VAL A 112 -14.40 -4.53 -1.66
C VAL A 112 -13.99 -4.57 -0.18
N LEU A 113 -13.23 -3.58 0.28
CA LEU A 113 -12.71 -3.56 1.65
C LEU A 113 -13.81 -3.15 2.64
N SER A 114 -14.50 -4.14 3.19
CA SER A 114 -15.53 -3.94 4.21
C SER A 114 -14.94 -3.54 5.58
N ARG A 115 -15.75 -2.89 6.42
CA ARG A 115 -15.36 -2.59 7.82
C ARG A 115 -14.98 -3.86 8.59
N ARG A 116 -15.69 -4.96 8.36
CA ARG A 116 -15.42 -6.25 9.01
C ARG A 116 -14.01 -6.77 8.66
N CYS A 117 -13.59 -6.62 7.41
CA CYS A 117 -12.25 -7.01 6.98
C CYS A 117 -11.16 -6.13 7.65
N VAL A 118 -11.38 -4.81 7.77
CA VAL A 118 -10.48 -3.90 8.48
C VAL A 118 -10.36 -4.27 9.95
N LEU A 119 -11.48 -4.52 10.64
CA LEU A 119 -11.48 -4.95 12.04
C LEU A 119 -10.75 -6.29 12.24
N ALA A 120 -10.91 -7.23 11.32
CA ALA A 120 -10.17 -8.50 11.35
C ALA A 120 -8.66 -8.29 11.18
N ALA A 121 -8.24 -7.39 10.29
CA ALA A 121 -6.83 -7.01 10.16
C ALA A 121 -6.29 -6.38 11.46
N GLN A 122 -7.06 -5.49 12.09
CA GLN A 122 -6.70 -4.85 13.36
C GLN A 122 -6.61 -5.82 14.54
N ALA A 123 -7.36 -6.92 14.49
CA ALA A 123 -7.38 -7.96 15.52
C ALA A 123 -6.35 -9.09 15.28
N SER A 124 -5.63 -9.07 14.16
CA SER A 124 -4.67 -10.12 13.80
C SER A 124 -3.28 -9.88 14.41
N ASP A 125 -2.42 -10.90 14.35
CA ASP A 125 -0.97 -10.70 14.49
C ASP A 125 -0.46 -9.99 13.21
N TYR A 126 -0.03 -8.75 13.36
CA TYR A 126 0.38 -7.90 12.24
C TYR A 126 1.59 -8.47 11.51
N GLY A 127 2.58 -8.97 12.24
CA GLY A 127 3.76 -9.57 11.67
C GLY A 127 3.45 -10.84 10.87
N ALA A 128 2.60 -11.71 11.41
CA ALA A 128 2.15 -12.90 10.71
C ALA A 128 1.34 -12.55 9.45
N LEU A 129 0.47 -11.54 9.53
CA LEU A 129 -0.33 -11.08 8.38
C LEU A 129 0.55 -10.45 7.30
N VAL A 130 1.54 -9.64 7.66
CA VAL A 130 2.56 -9.08 6.73
C VAL A 130 3.28 -10.20 5.98
N ARG A 131 3.81 -11.21 6.70
CA ARG A 131 4.50 -12.34 6.08
C ARG A 131 3.59 -13.12 5.12
N LYS A 132 2.35 -13.36 5.53
CA LYS A 132 1.36 -14.06 4.70
C LYS A 132 1.04 -13.30 3.41
N LEU A 133 0.89 -11.97 3.48
CA LEU A 133 0.66 -11.12 2.31
C LEU A 133 1.88 -11.09 1.38
N CYS A 134 3.09 -10.96 1.92
CA CYS A 134 4.32 -10.98 1.13
C CYS A 134 4.53 -12.34 0.45
N ALA A 135 4.30 -13.45 1.16
CA ALA A 135 4.39 -14.80 0.61
C ALA A 135 3.39 -15.02 -0.54
N ALA A 136 2.13 -14.65 -0.35
CA ALA A 136 1.09 -14.77 -1.37
C ALA A 136 1.43 -13.94 -2.63
N ARG A 137 1.95 -12.72 -2.45
CA ARG A 137 2.38 -11.88 -3.56
C ARG A 137 3.60 -12.46 -4.28
N MET A 138 4.58 -12.99 -3.55
CA MET A 138 5.73 -13.67 -4.13
C MET A 138 5.31 -14.90 -4.95
N GLU A 139 4.37 -15.68 -4.46
CA GLU A 139 3.81 -16.81 -5.18
C GLU A 139 3.11 -16.39 -6.48
N PHE A 140 2.34 -15.30 -6.45
CA PHE A 140 1.75 -14.71 -7.65
C PHE A 140 2.82 -14.29 -8.66
N LEU A 141 3.87 -13.57 -8.23
CA LEU A 141 4.96 -13.13 -9.10
C LEU A 141 5.69 -14.29 -9.76
N ARG A 142 5.88 -15.40 -9.04
CA ARG A 142 6.53 -16.61 -9.58
C ARG A 142 5.76 -17.28 -10.71
N ARG A 143 4.44 -17.06 -10.81
CA ARG A 143 3.60 -17.61 -11.87
C ARG A 143 3.58 -16.77 -13.15
N LEU A 144 4.12 -15.55 -13.11
CA LEU A 144 4.17 -14.69 -14.28
C LEU A 144 5.19 -15.19 -15.30
N SER A 145 4.85 -15.13 -16.60
CA SER A 145 5.76 -15.52 -17.69
C SER A 145 7.08 -14.74 -17.70
N THR A 146 7.06 -13.53 -17.14
CA THR A 146 8.22 -12.65 -17.02
C THR A 146 9.09 -12.93 -15.79
N TRP A 147 8.74 -13.92 -14.95
CA TRP A 147 9.45 -14.24 -13.72
C TRP A 147 10.95 -14.43 -13.91
N LEU A 148 11.36 -15.21 -14.91
CA LEU A 148 12.78 -15.51 -15.15
C LEU A 148 13.62 -14.25 -15.42
N VAL A 149 12.99 -13.22 -16.03
CA VAL A 149 13.64 -11.95 -16.36
C VAL A 149 13.77 -11.07 -15.11
N PHE A 150 12.71 -10.95 -14.33
CA PHE A 150 12.62 -9.95 -13.25
C PHE A 150 12.82 -10.53 -11.84
N ARG A 151 12.99 -11.83 -11.68
CA ARG A 151 13.00 -12.54 -10.38
C ARG A 151 13.93 -11.90 -9.35
N ARG A 152 15.14 -11.47 -9.76
CA ARG A 152 16.13 -10.88 -8.82
C ARG A 152 15.61 -9.56 -8.23
N GLY A 153 15.11 -8.67 -9.09
CA GLY A 153 14.59 -7.38 -8.68
C GLY A 153 13.31 -7.53 -7.82
N TRP A 154 12.40 -8.41 -8.25
CA TRP A 154 11.17 -8.66 -7.50
C TRP A 154 11.42 -9.29 -6.14
N THR A 155 12.32 -10.28 -6.06
CA THR A 155 12.70 -10.89 -4.77
C THR A 155 13.31 -9.86 -3.83
N ALA A 156 14.31 -9.10 -4.28
CA ALA A 156 14.94 -8.05 -3.48
C ALA A 156 13.95 -6.98 -3.01
N ARG A 157 13.01 -6.55 -3.89
CA ARG A 157 11.95 -5.60 -3.52
C ARG A 157 11.03 -6.19 -2.45
N MET A 158 10.57 -7.43 -2.61
CA MET A 158 9.67 -8.07 -1.65
C MET A 158 10.32 -8.28 -0.28
N GLU A 159 11.59 -8.69 -0.24
CA GLU A 159 12.36 -8.80 1.00
C GLU A 159 12.55 -7.44 1.69
N ALA A 160 12.82 -6.39 0.92
CA ALA A 160 12.96 -5.04 1.44
C ALA A 160 11.60 -4.50 1.98
N LEU A 161 10.50 -4.77 1.28
CA LEU A 161 9.15 -4.41 1.70
C LEU A 161 8.78 -5.12 3.01
N GLU A 162 9.03 -6.43 3.09
CA GLU A 162 8.73 -7.22 4.28
C GLU A 162 9.51 -6.71 5.51
N ARG A 163 10.82 -6.47 5.36
CA ARG A 163 11.64 -5.89 6.45
C ARG A 163 11.12 -4.55 6.93
N MET A 164 10.80 -3.65 6.01
CA MET A 164 10.22 -2.33 6.35
C MET A 164 8.89 -2.49 7.07
N ALA A 165 7.98 -3.30 6.52
CA ALA A 165 6.66 -3.52 7.07
C ALA A 165 6.69 -4.15 8.47
N LEU A 166 7.59 -5.12 8.71
CA LEU A 166 7.78 -5.70 10.05
C LEU A 166 8.34 -4.67 11.04
N GLY A 167 9.19 -3.75 10.60
CA GLY A 167 9.64 -2.61 11.41
C GLY A 167 8.48 -1.71 11.85
N LEU A 168 7.53 -1.44 10.96
CA LEU A 168 6.33 -0.65 11.27
C LEU A 168 5.38 -1.38 12.24
N CYS A 169 5.30 -2.72 12.19
CA CYS A 169 4.52 -3.51 13.15
C CYS A 169 5.03 -3.35 14.59
N ALA A 170 6.33 -3.20 14.79
CA ALA A 170 6.97 -3.10 16.10
C ALA A 170 6.70 -1.75 16.81
N HIS A 171 6.22 -0.75 16.08
CA HIS A 171 5.94 0.59 16.58
C HIS A 171 4.47 0.96 16.35
N PRO A 172 3.51 0.32 17.07
CA PRO A 172 2.12 0.69 16.93
C PRO A 172 1.95 2.17 17.29
N PRO A 173 1.15 2.93 16.55
CA PRO A 173 0.92 4.35 16.85
C PRO A 173 0.40 4.51 18.26
N LYS A 174 0.92 5.45 19.02
CA LYS A 174 0.67 5.71 20.47
C LYS A 174 -0.82 5.80 20.90
N ARG A 175 -1.77 5.73 19.97
CA ARG A 175 -3.21 5.82 20.23
C ARG A 175 -3.93 4.51 20.56
N ALA A 176 -3.34 3.35 20.31
CA ALA A 176 -3.98 2.06 20.67
C ALA A 176 -3.97 1.79 22.20
N ALA A 177 -3.04 2.40 22.93
CA ALA A 177 -2.90 2.21 24.37
C ALA A 177 -3.99 2.89 25.20
N THR A 178 -4.62 3.97 24.71
CA THR A 178 -5.59 4.76 25.49
C THR A 178 -6.98 4.11 25.56
N LEU A 179 -7.38 3.33 24.55
CA LEU A 179 -8.72 2.72 24.52
C LEU A 179 -8.85 1.48 25.41
N VAL A 180 -7.75 0.81 25.71
CA VAL A 180 -7.76 -0.38 26.60
C VAL A 180 -7.80 0.03 28.07
N GLN A 181 -7.21 1.17 28.43
CA GLN A 181 -7.22 1.66 29.83
C GLN A 181 -8.57 2.23 30.25
N ASP A 182 -9.33 2.87 29.36
CA ASP A 182 -10.67 3.39 29.67
C ASP A 182 -11.70 2.27 29.87
N SER A 183 -11.58 1.17 29.12
CA SER A 183 -12.48 0.00 29.31
C SER A 183 -12.26 -0.70 30.65
N SER A 184 -11.04 -0.70 31.15
CA SER A 184 -10.71 -1.31 32.44
C SER A 184 -11.14 -0.44 33.64
N ARG A 185 -11.15 0.89 33.46
CA ARG A 185 -11.63 1.82 34.53
C ARG A 185 -13.14 1.86 34.64
N ALA A 186 -13.86 1.78 33.52
CA ALA A 186 -15.32 1.74 33.51
C ALA A 186 -15.87 0.45 34.14
N ALA A 187 -15.16 -0.67 34.01
CA ALA A 187 -15.55 -1.95 34.63
C ALA A 187 -15.30 -2.03 36.14
N ALA A 188 -14.40 -1.19 36.67
CA ALA A 188 -14.09 -1.15 38.09
C ALA A 188 -15.03 -0.25 38.91
N GLN A 189 -15.70 0.72 38.29
CA GLN A 189 -16.62 1.66 38.96
C GLN A 189 -18.07 1.17 39.08
N ASN A 190 -18.41 0.03 38.49
CA ASN A 190 -19.78 -0.53 38.53
C ASN A 190 -19.92 -1.72 39.55
N LYS A 191 -19.02 -1.82 40.52
CA LYS A 191 -19.02 -2.88 41.56
C LYS A 191 -19.02 -2.34 43.00
N GLU A 192 -19.52 -1.13 43.24
CA GLU A 192 -19.86 -0.64 44.58
C GLU A 192 -21.36 -0.38 44.71
#